data_4649b333cb61583c5daaaef88717ee70
#
_entry.id   4649b333cb61583c5daaaef88717ee70
#
_cell.length_a   1.000
_cell.length_b   1.000
_cell.length_c   1.000
_cell.angle_alpha   90.00
_cell.angle_beta   90.00
_cell.angle_gamma   90.00
#
_symmetry.space_group_name_H-M   'P 1'
#
loop_
_entity.id
_entity.type
_entity.pdbx_description
1 polymer ?
#
loop_
_entity_poly.entity_id
_entity_poly.type
_entity_poly.pdbx_seq_one_letter_code
_entity_poly.pdbx_strand_id
1 'polypeptide(L)'
;MANRDQDVPFSGGGISFLTGKHDLRFSYGYSTFKGKRASMEDYFQTKISEVDGQMVAFFGVFDGHGGSRTAEYLKNNLFDNLCSHPDFIKDTKAAIVESFKQTDADYLVEEKGQQKGAGSTASTVLLVGDRLLVANVGDSRVVAGRDGSAIPLSVDHKPDRSDERQRIEDAGGFVIWAGTWRVGGVLAVSRAFGDKLLKQYVTAEPEIQEQEINGVDFIIIASDGLWNVISNTEAVAIVQDIKDAEQASRKLTAEAFARGSSDNITCLVVRFEVEQQN
;
A
#
# COMPACT_ATOMS: atom_id res chain seq x y z
N MET A 1 -20.39 -17.35 -20.04
CA MET A 1 -19.32 -16.72 -20.83
C MET A 1 -18.23 -16.35 -19.84
N ALA A 2 -17.10 -17.05 -19.84
CA ALA A 2 -15.99 -16.78 -18.93
C ALA A 2 -15.41 -15.42 -19.29
N ASN A 3 -15.28 -14.56 -18.29
CA ASN A 3 -14.68 -13.21 -18.40
C ASN A 3 -13.21 -13.39 -18.81
N ARG A 4 -12.90 -13.21 -20.10
CA ARG A 4 -11.52 -13.26 -20.64
C ARG A 4 -10.67 -12.06 -20.21
N ASP A 5 -11.26 -11.05 -19.54
CA ASP A 5 -10.58 -9.79 -19.18
C ASP A 5 -9.67 -9.87 -17.94
N GLN A 6 -9.66 -10.98 -17.21
CA GLN A 6 -8.84 -11.16 -16.01
C GLN A 6 -7.48 -11.84 -16.24
N ASP A 7 -7.22 -12.29 -17.47
CA ASP A 7 -5.98 -13.01 -17.82
C ASP A 7 -4.89 -12.09 -18.41
N VAL A 8 -5.16 -10.78 -18.46
CA VAL A 8 -4.21 -9.75 -18.92
C VAL A 8 -4.05 -8.71 -17.82
N PRO A 9 -2.82 -8.24 -17.53
CA PRO A 9 -2.60 -7.16 -16.58
C PRO A 9 -3.38 -5.91 -16.97
N PHE A 10 -4.08 -5.31 -16.00
CA PHE A 10 -4.69 -4.00 -16.15
C PHE A 10 -3.67 -2.93 -15.74
N SER A 11 -3.46 -1.92 -16.57
CA SER A 11 -2.48 -0.86 -16.31
C SER A 11 -2.96 0.50 -16.77
N GLY A 12 -2.32 1.53 -16.27
CA GLY A 12 -2.56 2.92 -16.63
C GLY A 12 -1.64 3.84 -15.85
N GLY A 13 -1.86 5.14 -15.99
CA GLY A 13 -1.06 6.13 -15.29
C GLY A 13 -1.46 7.56 -15.63
N GLY A 14 -0.71 8.50 -15.13
CA GLY A 14 -0.91 9.94 -15.36
C GLY A 14 0.28 10.78 -14.94
N ILE A 15 0.13 12.09 -15.17
CA ILE A 15 1.11 13.11 -14.78
C ILE A 15 0.38 14.16 -13.96
N SER A 16 1.01 14.68 -12.93
CA SER A 16 0.48 15.77 -12.11
C SER A 16 1.58 16.63 -11.49
N PHE A 17 1.16 17.63 -10.76
CA PHE A 17 2.03 18.60 -10.12
C PHE A 17 1.62 18.78 -8.65
N LEU A 18 2.62 18.99 -7.79
CA LEU A 18 2.44 19.45 -6.42
C LEU A 18 3.02 20.85 -6.29
N THR A 19 2.30 21.71 -5.58
CA THR A 19 2.78 23.05 -5.23
C THR A 19 3.37 23.00 -3.83
N GLY A 20 4.65 23.34 -3.70
CA GLY A 20 5.39 23.37 -2.44
C GLY A 20 6.41 24.49 -2.44
N LYS A 21 7.53 24.34 -1.69
CA LYS A 21 8.69 25.26 -1.78
C LYS A 21 9.28 25.25 -3.19
N HIS A 22 9.19 24.11 -3.85
CA HIS A 22 9.52 23.92 -5.26
C HIS A 22 8.34 23.22 -5.91
N ASP A 23 7.93 23.71 -7.09
CA ASP A 23 6.91 23.00 -7.85
C ASP A 23 7.48 21.67 -8.32
N LEU A 24 6.78 20.59 -7.98
CA LEU A 24 7.20 19.23 -8.26
C LEU A 24 6.27 18.63 -9.31
N ARG A 25 6.85 18.29 -10.45
CA ARG A 25 6.17 17.43 -11.43
C ARG A 25 6.43 15.98 -11.07
N PHE A 26 5.40 15.17 -11.15
CA PHE A 26 5.53 13.71 -10.99
C PHE A 26 4.66 12.98 -12.01
N SER A 27 5.11 11.80 -12.39
CA SER A 27 4.31 10.84 -13.14
C SER A 27 4.04 9.62 -12.28
N TYR A 28 2.91 8.96 -12.52
CA TYR A 28 2.59 7.72 -11.84
C TYR A 28 2.05 6.69 -12.83
N GLY A 29 2.27 5.43 -12.52
CA GLY A 29 1.74 4.32 -13.27
C GLY A 29 1.40 3.16 -12.34
N TYR A 30 0.45 2.36 -12.77
CA TYR A 30 0.02 1.16 -12.05
C TYR A 30 -0.16 -0.01 -12.99
N SER A 31 0.04 -1.19 -12.44
CA SER A 31 -0.26 -2.47 -13.09
C SER A 31 -0.75 -3.45 -12.05
N THR A 32 -1.85 -4.13 -12.35
CA THR A 32 -2.46 -5.12 -11.46
C THR A 32 -2.82 -6.37 -12.25
N PHE A 33 -2.55 -7.53 -11.66
CA PHE A 33 -2.73 -8.81 -12.32
C PHE A 33 -3.19 -9.88 -11.34
N LYS A 34 -4.24 -10.59 -11.70
CA LYS A 34 -4.78 -11.68 -10.87
C LYS A 34 -3.78 -12.84 -10.69
N GLY A 35 -2.92 -13.06 -11.68
CA GLY A 35 -1.95 -14.15 -11.64
C GLY A 35 -2.62 -15.51 -11.61
N LYS A 36 -2.09 -16.41 -10.78
CA LYS A 36 -2.52 -17.80 -10.65
C LYS A 36 -3.70 -18.00 -9.71
N ARG A 37 -4.14 -16.96 -9.02
CA ARG A 37 -5.27 -17.02 -8.07
C ARG A 37 -6.61 -17.18 -8.79
N ALA A 38 -7.61 -17.74 -8.10
CA ALA A 38 -8.97 -17.87 -8.62
C ALA A 38 -9.70 -16.52 -8.68
N SER A 39 -9.40 -15.62 -7.74
CA SER A 39 -9.99 -14.30 -7.61
C SER A 39 -8.92 -13.21 -7.55
N MET A 40 -9.32 -11.98 -7.85
CA MET A 40 -8.54 -10.76 -7.64
C MET A 40 -9.05 -10.10 -6.37
N GLU A 41 -8.21 -10.07 -5.35
CA GLU A 41 -8.51 -9.47 -4.05
C GLU A 41 -7.66 -8.22 -3.75
N ASP A 42 -6.63 -7.96 -4.58
CA ASP A 42 -5.87 -6.70 -4.56
C ASP A 42 -6.68 -5.55 -5.15
N TYR A 43 -6.60 -4.41 -4.48
CA TYR A 43 -7.09 -3.13 -4.98
C TYR A 43 -6.00 -2.06 -4.88
N PHE A 44 -6.17 -0.98 -5.62
CA PHE A 44 -5.31 0.19 -5.52
C PHE A 44 -6.13 1.47 -5.70
N GLN A 45 -5.57 2.58 -5.26
CA GLN A 45 -6.13 3.91 -5.48
C GLN A 45 -5.03 4.90 -5.85
N THR A 46 -5.33 5.76 -6.80
CA THR A 46 -4.55 6.96 -7.14
C THR A 46 -5.51 8.15 -7.10
N LYS A 47 -5.25 9.11 -6.25
CA LYS A 47 -6.08 10.31 -6.09
C LYS A 47 -5.21 11.55 -6.03
N ILE A 48 -5.61 12.60 -6.72
CA ILE A 48 -5.01 13.91 -6.63
C ILE A 48 -6.15 14.88 -6.37
N SER A 49 -6.05 15.64 -5.29
CA SER A 49 -7.11 16.52 -4.82
C SER A 49 -6.54 17.78 -4.19
N GLU A 50 -7.32 18.83 -4.15
CA GLU A 50 -7.01 20.01 -3.34
C GLU A 50 -7.74 19.91 -2.00
N VAL A 51 -7.00 20.06 -0.91
CA VAL A 51 -7.52 20.05 0.46
C VAL A 51 -6.98 21.30 1.18
N ASP A 52 -7.87 22.14 1.67
CA ASP A 52 -7.53 23.42 2.34
C ASP A 52 -6.55 24.29 1.55
N GLY A 53 -6.74 24.35 0.22
CA GLY A 53 -5.89 25.15 -0.69
C GLY A 53 -4.54 24.50 -1.01
N GLN A 54 -4.28 23.28 -0.57
CA GLN A 54 -3.05 22.54 -0.84
C GLN A 54 -3.32 21.31 -1.73
N MET A 55 -2.52 21.17 -2.78
CA MET A 55 -2.56 19.96 -3.60
C MET A 55 -1.99 18.77 -2.84
N VAL A 56 -2.73 17.67 -2.85
CA VAL A 56 -2.41 16.41 -2.19
C VAL A 56 -2.49 15.29 -3.22
N ALA A 57 -1.49 14.42 -3.26
CA ALA A 57 -1.55 13.19 -4.03
C ALA A 57 -1.50 11.98 -3.08
N PHE A 58 -2.39 11.03 -3.33
CA PHE A 58 -2.51 9.80 -2.56
C PHE A 58 -2.39 8.58 -3.47
N PHE A 59 -1.57 7.63 -3.04
CA PHE A 59 -1.36 6.34 -3.70
C PHE A 59 -1.50 5.25 -2.66
N GLY A 60 -2.33 4.25 -2.94
CA GLY A 60 -2.56 3.13 -2.02
C GLY A 60 -2.61 1.79 -2.73
N VAL A 61 -2.05 0.77 -2.10
CA VAL A 61 -2.21 -0.64 -2.46
C VAL A 61 -2.86 -1.34 -1.28
N PHE A 62 -3.91 -2.10 -1.57
CA PHE A 62 -4.74 -2.82 -0.60
C PHE A 62 -4.79 -4.29 -1.01
N ASP A 63 -4.04 -5.12 -0.32
CA ASP A 63 -3.97 -6.56 -0.54
C ASP A 63 -5.02 -7.23 0.34
N GLY A 64 -6.12 -7.65 -0.29
CA GLY A 64 -7.27 -8.26 0.39
C GLY A 64 -7.07 -9.75 0.64
N HIS A 65 -7.60 -10.24 1.75
CA HIS A 65 -7.65 -11.66 2.08
C HIS A 65 -9.01 -12.07 2.63
N GLY A 66 -9.39 -13.32 2.40
CA GLY A 66 -10.71 -13.81 2.79
C GLY A 66 -11.85 -13.20 2.00
N GLY A 67 -11.56 -12.62 0.85
CA GLY A 67 -12.44 -11.91 -0.05
C GLY A 67 -11.96 -10.49 -0.35
N SER A 68 -12.47 -9.89 -1.42
CA SER A 68 -12.04 -8.56 -1.92
C SER A 68 -12.68 -7.38 -1.20
N ARG A 69 -13.73 -7.61 -0.38
CA ARG A 69 -14.62 -6.57 0.12
C ARG A 69 -13.92 -5.53 1.00
N THR A 70 -12.99 -5.96 1.87
CA THR A 70 -12.24 -5.03 2.73
C THR A 70 -11.34 -4.12 1.90
N ALA A 71 -10.58 -4.68 0.97
CA ALA A 71 -9.70 -3.92 0.08
C ALA A 71 -10.48 -2.92 -0.80
N GLU A 72 -11.63 -3.35 -1.33
CA GLU A 72 -12.54 -2.48 -2.09
C GLU A 72 -13.11 -1.35 -1.24
N TYR A 73 -13.49 -1.63 0.01
CA TYR A 73 -13.96 -0.63 0.95
C TYR A 73 -12.88 0.42 1.24
N LEU A 74 -11.64 0.00 1.48
CA LEU A 74 -10.51 0.92 1.70
C LEU A 74 -10.25 1.81 0.49
N LYS A 75 -10.23 1.22 -0.71
CA LYS A 75 -10.12 1.98 -1.96
C LYS A 75 -11.16 3.09 -2.06
N ASN A 76 -12.38 2.84 -1.63
CA ASN A 76 -13.49 3.77 -1.80
C ASN A 76 -13.60 4.81 -0.67
N ASN A 77 -13.06 4.53 0.52
CA ASN A 77 -13.36 5.33 1.71
C ASN A 77 -12.13 5.94 2.40
N LEU A 78 -10.96 5.28 2.39
CA LEU A 78 -9.82 5.67 3.23
C LEU A 78 -9.33 7.09 2.94
N PHE A 79 -9.14 7.44 1.67
CA PHE A 79 -8.67 8.77 1.29
C PHE A 79 -9.71 9.86 1.62
N ASP A 80 -10.98 9.61 1.36
CA ASP A 80 -12.05 10.58 1.59
C ASP A 80 -12.22 10.83 3.11
N ASN A 81 -12.11 9.78 3.94
CA ASN A 81 -12.09 9.90 5.39
C ASN A 81 -10.89 10.72 5.88
N LEU A 82 -9.71 10.48 5.29
CA LEU A 82 -8.50 11.23 5.61
C LEU A 82 -8.63 12.72 5.25
N CYS A 83 -9.13 13.04 4.05
CA CYS A 83 -9.33 14.42 3.61
C CYS A 83 -10.40 15.17 4.43
N SER A 84 -11.36 14.43 4.99
CA SER A 84 -12.41 14.98 5.85
C SER A 84 -11.94 15.24 7.29
N HIS A 85 -10.74 14.78 7.66
CA HIS A 85 -10.22 15.00 9.00
C HIS A 85 -9.85 16.49 9.21
N PRO A 86 -10.35 17.15 10.27
CA PRO A 86 -10.20 18.59 10.46
C PRO A 86 -8.75 19.07 10.61
N ASP A 87 -7.87 18.18 11.07
CA ASP A 87 -6.44 18.50 11.26
C ASP A 87 -5.55 17.88 10.16
N PHE A 88 -6.12 17.44 9.03
CA PHE A 88 -5.37 16.71 8.00
C PHE A 88 -4.12 17.46 7.52
N ILE A 89 -4.22 18.73 7.19
CA ILE A 89 -3.08 19.53 6.76
C ILE A 89 -2.22 19.99 7.95
N LYS A 90 -2.83 20.26 9.09
CA LYS A 90 -2.16 20.82 10.27
C LYS A 90 -1.35 19.78 11.05
N ASP A 91 -1.90 18.59 11.23
CA ASP A 91 -1.27 17.44 11.88
C ASP A 91 -1.56 16.15 11.07
N THR A 92 -0.89 16.05 9.93
CA THR A 92 -1.11 14.96 8.97
C THR A 92 -0.91 13.58 9.58
N LYS A 93 0.07 13.40 10.47
CA LYS A 93 0.34 12.09 11.10
C LYS A 93 -0.78 11.66 12.02
N ALA A 94 -1.24 12.55 12.89
CA ALA A 94 -2.38 12.27 13.76
C ALA A 94 -3.64 11.96 12.94
N ALA A 95 -3.90 12.78 11.92
CA ALA A 95 -5.04 12.57 11.01
C ALA A 95 -4.97 11.20 10.30
N ILE A 96 -3.80 10.75 9.86
CA ILE A 96 -3.62 9.42 9.26
C ILE A 96 -3.98 8.32 10.28
N VAL A 97 -3.42 8.37 11.50
CA VAL A 97 -3.70 7.35 12.52
C VAL A 97 -5.19 7.28 12.85
N GLU A 98 -5.82 8.43 13.07
CA GLU A 98 -7.24 8.50 13.42
C GLU A 98 -8.14 8.05 12.26
N SER A 99 -7.83 8.48 11.03
CA SER A 99 -8.61 8.07 9.85
C SER A 99 -8.48 6.59 9.54
N PHE A 100 -7.32 5.96 9.75
CA PHE A 100 -7.14 4.52 9.58
C PHE A 100 -8.00 3.75 10.60
N LYS A 101 -7.93 4.13 11.88
CA LYS A 101 -8.73 3.52 12.94
C LYS A 101 -10.23 3.71 12.71
N GLN A 102 -10.63 4.91 12.32
CA GLN A 102 -12.05 5.20 12.04
C GLN A 102 -12.56 4.41 10.84
N THR A 103 -11.78 4.36 9.74
CA THR A 103 -12.16 3.58 8.55
C THR A 103 -12.32 2.09 8.86
N ASP A 104 -11.44 1.52 9.70
CA ASP A 104 -11.57 0.13 10.16
C ASP A 104 -12.83 -0.08 11.01
N ALA A 105 -13.09 0.82 11.94
CA ALA A 105 -14.27 0.77 12.79
C ALA A 105 -15.59 0.85 11.96
N ASP A 106 -15.63 1.76 11.00
CA ASP A 106 -16.78 1.94 10.11
C ASP A 106 -17.00 0.70 9.23
N TYR A 107 -15.93 0.14 8.67
CA TYR A 107 -16.01 -1.12 7.92
C TYR A 107 -16.57 -2.26 8.75
N LEU A 108 -16.08 -2.44 9.99
CA LEU A 108 -16.53 -3.51 10.89
C LEU A 108 -18.00 -3.40 11.29
N VAL A 109 -18.54 -2.18 11.30
CA VAL A 109 -19.99 -1.92 11.51
C VAL A 109 -20.79 -2.24 10.25
N GLU A 110 -20.29 -1.79 9.07
CA GLU A 110 -20.99 -1.99 7.79
C GLU A 110 -21.02 -3.45 7.35
N GLU A 111 -19.96 -4.19 7.66
CA GLU A 111 -19.78 -5.61 7.28
C GLU A 111 -20.85 -6.53 7.89
N LYS A 112 -21.47 -6.13 9.03
CA LYS A 112 -22.59 -6.82 9.73
C LYS A 112 -22.36 -8.31 10.00
N GLY A 113 -21.11 -8.75 10.03
CA GLY A 113 -20.74 -10.14 10.31
C GLY A 113 -20.88 -11.10 9.13
N GLN A 114 -20.97 -10.61 7.90
CA GLN A 114 -21.09 -11.43 6.69
C GLN A 114 -19.76 -12.12 6.30
N GLN A 115 -18.64 -11.44 6.50
CA GLN A 115 -17.28 -11.95 6.18
C GLN A 115 -16.29 -11.63 7.31
N LYS A 116 -16.52 -12.20 8.48
CA LYS A 116 -15.76 -11.92 9.71
C LYS A 116 -14.26 -12.19 9.63
N GLY A 117 -13.85 -13.03 8.68
CA GLY A 117 -12.44 -13.37 8.43
C GLY A 117 -11.85 -12.64 7.22
N ALA A 118 -12.57 -11.69 6.60
CA ALA A 118 -12.04 -10.87 5.54
C ALA A 118 -11.28 -9.68 6.11
N GLY A 119 -10.15 -9.37 5.50
CA GLY A 119 -9.32 -8.24 5.86
C GLY A 119 -8.53 -7.71 4.67
N SER A 120 -7.71 -6.69 4.92
CA SER A 120 -6.82 -6.13 3.91
C SER A 120 -5.62 -5.44 4.55
N THR A 121 -4.48 -5.51 3.88
CA THR A 121 -3.36 -4.60 4.11
C THR A 121 -3.72 -3.20 3.60
N ALA A 122 -2.94 -2.20 4.00
CA ALA A 122 -2.91 -0.89 3.36
C ALA A 122 -1.48 -0.33 3.38
N SER A 123 -0.86 -0.24 2.21
CA SER A 123 0.40 0.49 2.03
C SER A 123 0.09 1.76 1.26
N THR A 124 0.21 2.90 1.92
CA THR A 124 -0.19 4.19 1.34
C THR A 124 0.95 5.18 1.33
N VAL A 125 0.98 6.00 0.29
CA VAL A 125 1.88 7.14 0.14
C VAL A 125 1.05 8.40 -0.04
N LEU A 126 1.34 9.40 0.76
CA LEU A 126 0.74 10.72 0.71
C LEU A 126 1.81 11.75 0.40
N LEU A 127 1.59 12.54 -0.64
CA LEU A 127 2.43 13.67 -1.01
C LEU A 127 1.68 14.95 -0.67
N VAL A 128 2.27 15.76 0.22
CA VAL A 128 1.70 17.05 0.67
C VAL A 128 2.80 18.11 0.66
N GLY A 129 2.77 19.00 -0.33
CA GLY A 129 3.90 19.91 -0.58
C GLY A 129 5.19 19.14 -0.85
N ASP A 130 6.25 19.42 -0.09
CA ASP A 130 7.55 18.75 -0.21
C ASP A 130 7.65 17.47 0.66
N ARG A 131 6.57 17.13 1.37
CA ARG A 131 6.53 16.03 2.33
C ARG A 131 6.03 14.74 1.68
N LEU A 132 6.72 13.66 1.95
CA LEU A 132 6.35 12.31 1.60
C LEU A 132 6.07 11.54 2.89
N LEU A 133 4.81 11.14 3.07
CA LEU A 133 4.39 10.33 4.21
C LEU A 133 3.99 8.94 3.71
N VAL A 134 4.54 7.92 4.36
CA VAL A 134 4.18 6.52 4.11
C VAL A 134 3.47 6.00 5.35
N ALA A 135 2.25 5.48 5.17
CA ALA A 135 1.50 4.84 6.24
C ALA A 135 1.24 3.38 5.85
N ASN A 136 1.73 2.45 6.65
CA ASN A 136 1.70 1.03 6.35
C ASN A 136 0.96 0.22 7.40
N VAL A 137 0.09 -0.66 6.93
CA VAL A 137 -0.60 -1.71 7.70
C VAL A 137 -0.51 -3.00 6.90
N GLY A 138 0.18 -4.01 7.44
CA GLY A 138 0.35 -5.31 6.80
C GLY A 138 1.70 -5.48 6.09
N ASP A 139 1.76 -6.33 5.10
CA ASP A 139 2.98 -6.80 4.41
C ASP A 139 3.05 -6.46 2.92
N SER A 140 2.13 -5.64 2.42
CA SER A 140 2.41 -4.81 1.25
C SER A 140 3.51 -3.82 1.64
N ARG A 141 4.27 -3.29 0.67
CA ARG A 141 5.50 -2.55 1.01
C ARG A 141 5.72 -1.36 0.08
N VAL A 142 6.38 -0.35 0.64
CA VAL A 142 6.81 0.86 -0.07
C VAL A 142 8.33 0.95 -0.06
N VAL A 143 8.93 1.13 -1.24
CA VAL A 143 10.37 1.27 -1.43
C VAL A 143 10.65 2.49 -2.30
N ALA A 144 11.59 3.35 -1.89
CA ALA A 144 12.09 4.44 -2.70
C ALA A 144 13.36 4.01 -3.47
N GLY A 145 13.51 4.51 -4.70
CA GLY A 145 14.75 4.54 -5.44
C GLY A 145 15.41 5.90 -5.28
N ARG A 146 16.70 5.91 -4.91
CA ARG A 146 17.54 7.10 -4.80
C ARG A 146 18.94 6.76 -5.28
N ASP A 147 19.40 7.44 -6.33
CA ASP A 147 20.75 7.20 -6.90
C ASP A 147 21.05 5.72 -7.13
N GLY A 148 20.08 4.96 -7.65
CA GLY A 148 20.18 3.52 -7.89
C GLY A 148 20.10 2.64 -6.64
N SER A 149 19.98 3.21 -5.45
CA SER A 149 19.84 2.49 -4.19
C SER A 149 18.38 2.30 -3.79
N ALA A 150 18.07 1.15 -3.19
CA ALA A 150 16.75 0.87 -2.65
C ALA A 150 16.66 1.30 -1.18
N ILE A 151 15.70 2.14 -0.85
CA ILE A 151 15.44 2.61 0.51
C ILE A 151 14.06 2.14 0.91
N PRO A 152 13.93 1.19 1.86
CA PRO A 152 12.62 0.79 2.37
C PRO A 152 11.97 1.95 3.12
N LEU A 153 10.74 2.30 2.75
CA LEU A 153 9.93 3.33 3.41
C LEU A 153 8.81 2.74 4.27
N SER A 154 8.74 1.44 4.36
CA SER A 154 7.88 0.71 5.29
C SER A 154 8.56 -0.57 5.74
N VAL A 155 8.13 -1.10 6.86
CA VAL A 155 8.54 -2.40 7.39
C VAL A 155 7.32 -3.29 7.48
N ASP A 156 7.41 -4.49 6.91
CA ASP A 156 6.31 -5.44 6.87
C ASP A 156 5.84 -5.81 8.27
N HIS A 157 4.53 -5.88 8.47
CA HIS A 157 3.92 -6.36 9.70
C HIS A 157 3.73 -7.88 9.65
N LYS A 158 4.81 -8.61 9.92
CA LYS A 158 4.77 -10.07 10.01
C LYS A 158 4.58 -10.50 11.48
N PRO A 159 3.84 -11.60 11.72
CA PRO A 159 3.56 -12.06 13.10
C PRO A 159 4.80 -12.41 13.92
N ASP A 160 5.90 -12.82 13.29
CA ASP A 160 7.16 -13.16 13.93
C ASP A 160 8.11 -11.95 14.14
N ARG A 161 7.78 -10.77 13.63
CA ARG A 161 8.49 -9.55 13.99
C ARG A 161 8.40 -9.35 15.50
N SER A 162 9.53 -9.19 16.16
CA SER A 162 9.63 -9.33 17.63
C SER A 162 8.70 -8.39 18.41
N ASP A 163 8.56 -7.14 17.98
CA ASP A 163 7.66 -6.15 18.57
C ASP A 163 6.18 -6.47 18.33
N GLU A 164 5.84 -6.92 17.13
CA GLU A 164 4.48 -7.34 16.79
C GLU A 164 4.07 -8.61 17.55
N ARG A 165 4.97 -9.59 17.61
CA ARG A 165 4.75 -10.80 18.38
C ARG A 165 4.51 -10.50 19.88
N GLN A 166 5.34 -9.65 20.46
CA GLN A 166 5.19 -9.23 21.85
C GLN A 166 3.84 -8.53 22.08
N ARG A 167 3.46 -7.60 21.19
CA ARG A 167 2.17 -6.92 21.25
C ARG A 167 0.98 -7.89 21.23
N ILE A 168 1.04 -8.91 20.36
CA ILE A 168 -0.01 -9.93 20.22
C ILE A 168 -0.08 -10.80 21.47
N GLU A 169 1.07 -11.24 22.00
CA GLU A 169 1.16 -12.07 23.21
C GLU A 169 0.71 -11.30 24.45
N ASP A 170 1.06 -10.00 24.58
CA ASP A 170 0.60 -9.13 25.68
C ASP A 170 -0.92 -8.91 25.64
N ALA A 171 -1.53 -8.94 24.46
CA ALA A 171 -2.99 -8.89 24.30
C ALA A 171 -3.69 -10.24 24.60
N GLY A 172 -2.93 -11.28 24.97
CA GLY A 172 -3.43 -12.63 25.26
C GLY A 172 -3.59 -13.52 24.03
N GLY A 173 -3.03 -13.12 22.87
CA GLY A 173 -2.95 -13.92 21.66
C GLY A 173 -1.71 -14.80 21.61
N PHE A 174 -1.53 -15.48 20.49
CA PHE A 174 -0.35 -16.29 20.23
C PHE A 174 0.03 -16.27 18.76
N VAL A 175 1.31 -16.54 18.49
CA VAL A 175 1.87 -16.64 17.14
C VAL A 175 2.49 -18.01 16.97
N ILE A 176 2.07 -18.75 15.96
CA ILE A 176 2.56 -20.10 15.67
C ILE A 176 2.96 -20.26 14.20
N TRP A 177 3.83 -21.20 13.96
CA TRP A 177 4.22 -21.63 12.63
C TRP A 177 3.19 -22.64 12.06
N ALA A 178 2.57 -22.28 10.93
CA ALA A 178 1.66 -23.14 10.19
C ALA A 178 1.89 -22.94 8.67
N GLY A 179 3.07 -23.38 8.19
CA GLY A 179 3.54 -23.12 6.84
C GLY A 179 4.12 -21.71 6.64
N THR A 180 3.70 -20.77 7.44
CA THR A 180 4.27 -19.44 7.72
C THR A 180 3.89 -19.05 9.15
N TRP A 181 4.45 -17.97 9.69
CA TRP A 181 4.06 -17.46 11.00
C TRP A 181 2.66 -16.84 10.95
N ARG A 182 1.80 -17.20 11.90
CA ARG A 182 0.40 -16.79 11.91
C ARG A 182 -0.07 -16.39 13.30
N VAL A 183 -0.87 -15.33 13.33
CA VAL A 183 -1.64 -14.93 14.52
C VAL A 183 -2.80 -15.90 14.69
N GLY A 184 -2.88 -16.52 15.89
CA GLY A 184 -3.91 -17.50 16.21
C GLY A 184 -3.93 -18.73 15.28
N GLY A 185 -2.84 -18.99 14.56
CA GLY A 185 -2.77 -20.06 13.56
C GLY A 185 -3.51 -19.77 12.25
N VAL A 186 -4.06 -18.56 12.07
CA VAL A 186 -4.93 -18.17 10.95
C VAL A 186 -4.27 -17.15 10.04
N LEU A 187 -3.93 -15.97 10.56
CA LEU A 187 -3.56 -14.81 9.75
C LEU A 187 -2.04 -14.62 9.66
N ALA A 188 -1.53 -14.49 8.44
CA ALA A 188 -0.10 -14.36 8.14
C ALA A 188 0.45 -12.92 8.24
N VAL A 189 -0.37 -11.97 8.68
CA VAL A 189 0.02 -10.58 8.98
C VAL A 189 -0.35 -10.23 10.42
N SER A 190 0.42 -9.32 11.05
CA SER A 190 0.17 -8.87 12.42
C SER A 190 -0.69 -7.62 12.51
N ARG A 191 -0.85 -6.90 11.39
CA ARG A 191 -1.75 -5.75 11.25
C ARG A 191 -2.57 -5.84 9.96
N ALA A 192 -3.84 -5.52 10.05
CA ALA A 192 -4.78 -5.47 8.93
C ALA A 192 -6.02 -4.66 9.29
N PHE A 193 -6.72 -4.19 8.26
CA PHE A 193 -8.11 -3.77 8.35
C PHE A 193 -9.03 -4.99 8.30
N GLY A 194 -10.22 -4.89 8.89
CA GLY A 194 -11.13 -6.03 8.95
C GLY A 194 -10.72 -7.07 9.99
N ASP A 195 -10.69 -8.34 9.59
CA ASP A 195 -10.31 -9.47 10.47
C ASP A 195 -11.02 -9.46 11.83
N LYS A 196 -12.32 -9.28 11.81
CA LYS A 196 -13.16 -9.07 13.01
C LYS A 196 -12.92 -10.08 14.12
N LEU A 197 -12.68 -11.34 13.76
CA LEU A 197 -12.45 -12.42 14.73
C LEU A 197 -11.10 -12.30 15.46
N LEU A 198 -10.14 -11.61 14.84
CA LEU A 198 -8.79 -11.42 15.37
C LEU A 198 -8.50 -9.96 15.77
N LYS A 199 -9.50 -9.07 15.73
CA LYS A 199 -9.34 -7.62 15.94
C LYS A 199 -8.70 -7.26 17.29
N GLN A 200 -8.84 -8.11 18.31
CA GLN A 200 -8.16 -7.95 19.59
C GLN A 200 -6.63 -8.00 19.47
N TYR A 201 -6.11 -8.72 18.47
CA TYR A 201 -4.68 -8.96 18.24
C TYR A 201 -4.14 -8.27 17.00
N VAL A 202 -5.00 -8.04 16.01
CA VAL A 202 -4.65 -7.49 14.70
C VAL A 202 -5.23 -6.09 14.58
N THR A 203 -4.36 -5.09 14.63
CA THR A 203 -4.74 -3.67 14.59
C THR A 203 -4.65 -3.08 13.18
N ALA A 204 -5.48 -2.07 12.89
CA ALA A 204 -5.35 -1.21 11.71
C ALA A 204 -4.53 0.07 11.98
N GLU A 205 -3.85 0.17 13.12
CA GLU A 205 -2.97 1.29 13.42
C GLU A 205 -1.73 1.27 12.52
N PRO A 206 -1.49 2.31 11.69
CA PRO A 206 -0.37 2.32 10.77
C PRO A 206 0.96 2.62 11.45
N GLU A 207 2.05 2.07 10.92
CA GLU A 207 3.38 2.67 11.09
C GLU A 207 3.56 3.76 10.05
N ILE A 208 4.04 4.93 10.49
CA ILE A 208 4.20 6.10 9.63
C ILE A 208 5.67 6.50 9.55
N GLN A 209 6.15 6.61 8.32
CA GLN A 209 7.44 7.24 8.01
C GLN A 209 7.19 8.53 7.23
N GLU A 210 7.97 9.55 7.53
CA GLU A 210 7.93 10.84 6.84
C GLU A 210 9.33 11.27 6.45
N GLN A 211 9.45 11.75 5.22
CA GLN A 211 10.67 12.36 4.72
C GLN A 211 10.36 13.44 3.69
N GLU A 212 11.37 14.21 3.30
CA GLU A 212 11.28 15.10 2.15
C GLU A 212 11.35 14.30 0.85
N ILE A 213 10.63 14.77 -0.18
CA ILE A 213 10.65 14.18 -1.52
C ILE A 213 12.01 14.41 -2.19
N ASN A 214 12.70 15.48 -1.82
CA ASN A 214 13.96 15.85 -2.43
C ASN A 214 14.99 14.72 -2.40
N GLY A 215 15.57 14.44 -3.56
CA GLY A 215 16.53 13.35 -3.75
C GLY A 215 15.91 11.96 -3.90
N VAL A 216 14.59 11.83 -3.93
CA VAL A 216 13.91 10.59 -4.29
C VAL A 216 13.65 10.58 -5.80
N ASP A 217 14.14 9.56 -6.50
CA ASP A 217 13.93 9.44 -7.96
C ASP A 217 12.54 8.88 -8.26
N PHE A 218 12.13 7.88 -7.49
CA PHE A 218 10.82 7.23 -7.62
C PHE A 218 10.46 6.42 -6.37
N ILE A 219 9.20 6.04 -6.31
CA ILE A 219 8.64 5.17 -5.26
C ILE A 219 7.97 3.98 -5.94
N ILE A 220 8.14 2.79 -5.36
CA ILE A 220 7.43 1.56 -5.71
C ILE A 220 6.53 1.20 -4.53
N ILE A 221 5.23 1.03 -4.79
CA ILE A 221 4.25 0.55 -3.82
C ILE A 221 3.69 -0.76 -4.39
N ALA A 222 3.77 -1.86 -3.66
CA ALA A 222 3.28 -3.13 -4.19
C ALA A 222 2.76 -4.06 -3.12
N SER A 223 1.86 -4.98 -3.52
CA SER A 223 1.42 -6.11 -2.71
C SER A 223 2.51 -7.18 -2.60
N ASP A 224 2.34 -8.12 -1.69
CA ASP A 224 3.31 -9.18 -1.39
C ASP A 224 3.51 -10.13 -2.58
N GLY A 225 2.57 -10.18 -3.54
CA GLY A 225 2.75 -10.88 -4.80
C GLY A 225 3.97 -10.44 -5.62
N LEU A 226 4.44 -9.19 -5.43
CA LEU A 226 5.74 -8.73 -5.92
C LEU A 226 6.86 -9.12 -4.95
N TRP A 227 6.74 -8.73 -3.68
CA TRP A 227 7.85 -8.75 -2.73
C TRP A 227 8.27 -10.15 -2.28
N ASN A 228 7.40 -11.15 -2.46
CA ASN A 228 7.72 -12.55 -2.19
C ASN A 228 8.70 -13.16 -3.22
N VAL A 229 8.88 -12.53 -4.39
CA VAL A 229 9.72 -13.07 -5.48
C VAL A 229 10.76 -12.07 -6.01
N ILE A 230 10.69 -10.81 -5.62
CA ILE A 230 11.61 -9.74 -6.01
C ILE A 230 12.03 -8.96 -4.76
N SER A 231 13.34 -8.84 -4.54
CA SER A 231 13.88 -8.03 -3.44
C SER A 231 13.76 -6.52 -3.73
N ASN A 232 13.89 -5.69 -2.68
CA ASN A 232 13.88 -4.23 -2.82
C ASN A 232 14.91 -3.74 -3.85
N THR A 233 16.15 -4.25 -3.76
CA THR A 233 17.26 -3.88 -4.65
C THR A 233 17.00 -4.29 -6.10
N GLU A 234 16.47 -5.50 -6.31
CA GLU A 234 16.12 -5.97 -7.65
C GLU A 234 14.98 -5.15 -8.25
N ALA A 235 13.94 -4.81 -7.46
CA ALA A 235 12.81 -4.00 -7.92
C ALA A 235 13.29 -2.61 -8.39
N VAL A 236 14.16 -1.97 -7.62
CA VAL A 236 14.78 -0.69 -8.00
C VAL A 236 15.60 -0.84 -9.28
N ALA A 237 16.45 -1.86 -9.37
CA ALA A 237 17.28 -2.11 -10.56
C ALA A 237 16.45 -2.36 -11.82
N ILE A 238 15.30 -3.04 -11.69
CA ILE A 238 14.40 -3.32 -12.82
C ILE A 238 13.83 -2.04 -13.42
N VAL A 239 13.51 -1.03 -12.58
CA VAL A 239 12.75 0.15 -13.03
C VAL A 239 13.54 1.43 -13.13
N GLN A 240 14.77 1.49 -12.57
CA GLN A 240 15.53 2.74 -12.48
C GLN A 240 15.69 3.46 -13.84
N ASP A 241 15.91 2.73 -14.93
CA ASP A 241 16.13 3.29 -16.27
C ASP A 241 14.83 3.44 -17.10
N ILE A 242 13.69 2.95 -16.59
CA ILE A 242 12.41 3.05 -17.27
C ILE A 242 11.76 4.38 -16.90
N LYS A 243 11.76 5.35 -17.82
CA LYS A 243 11.23 6.70 -17.55
C LYS A 243 9.71 6.75 -17.41
N ASP A 244 9.01 5.93 -18.17
CA ASP A 244 7.54 5.85 -18.12
C ASP A 244 7.10 5.01 -16.91
N ALA A 245 6.31 5.63 -16.04
CA ALA A 245 5.87 5.01 -14.77
C ALA A 245 4.91 3.83 -14.99
N GLU A 246 4.08 3.87 -16.04
CA GLU A 246 3.21 2.75 -16.38
C GLU A 246 4.04 1.56 -16.90
N GLN A 247 4.98 1.80 -17.79
CA GLN A 247 5.88 0.74 -18.27
C GLN A 247 6.70 0.15 -17.13
N ALA A 248 7.17 0.96 -16.18
CA ALA A 248 7.88 0.49 -14.98
C ALA A 248 7.01 -0.44 -14.14
N SER A 249 5.77 -0.06 -13.85
CA SER A 249 4.83 -0.89 -13.07
C SER A 249 4.48 -2.19 -13.80
N ARG A 250 4.27 -2.15 -15.11
CA ARG A 250 4.03 -3.34 -15.96
C ARG A 250 5.24 -4.28 -15.95
N LYS A 251 6.46 -3.73 -16.02
CA LYS A 251 7.68 -4.54 -15.99
C LYS A 251 7.82 -5.29 -14.67
N LEU A 252 7.53 -4.65 -13.54
CA LEU A 252 7.53 -5.29 -12.22
C LEU A 252 6.51 -6.43 -12.13
N THR A 253 5.27 -6.17 -12.56
CA THR A 253 4.20 -7.17 -12.54
C THR A 253 4.55 -8.38 -13.42
N ALA A 254 5.06 -8.14 -14.62
CA ALA A 254 5.46 -9.20 -15.54
C ALA A 254 6.64 -10.02 -14.99
N GLU A 255 7.63 -9.37 -14.40
CA GLU A 255 8.81 -10.02 -13.81
C GLU A 255 8.41 -10.88 -12.60
N ALA A 256 7.54 -10.36 -11.71
CA ALA A 256 7.05 -11.13 -10.57
C ALA A 256 6.30 -12.40 -11.02
N PHE A 257 5.45 -12.29 -12.02
CA PHE A 257 4.75 -13.44 -12.59
C PHE A 257 5.72 -14.44 -13.23
N ALA A 258 6.70 -13.96 -14.00
CA ALA A 258 7.72 -14.80 -14.64
C ALA A 258 8.59 -15.56 -13.62
N ARG A 259 8.85 -14.95 -12.47
CA ARG A 259 9.56 -15.58 -11.34
C ARG A 259 8.71 -16.54 -10.52
N GLY A 260 7.47 -16.74 -10.92
CA GLY A 260 6.60 -17.75 -10.34
C GLY A 260 5.74 -17.28 -9.18
N SER A 261 5.52 -15.96 -9.03
CA SER A 261 4.54 -15.47 -8.05
C SER A 261 3.23 -16.24 -8.14
N SER A 262 2.74 -16.69 -7.01
CA SER A 262 1.49 -17.46 -6.90
C SER A 262 0.31 -16.60 -6.45
N ASP A 263 0.53 -15.30 -6.23
CA ASP A 263 -0.48 -14.39 -5.72
C ASP A 263 -1.01 -13.40 -6.76
N ASN A 264 -2.00 -12.59 -6.34
CA ASN A 264 -2.33 -11.35 -7.01
C ASN A 264 -1.11 -10.43 -6.96
N ILE A 265 -0.87 -9.66 -8.01
CA ILE A 265 0.29 -8.79 -8.12
C ILE A 265 -0.20 -7.39 -8.47
N THR A 266 0.00 -6.44 -7.58
CA THR A 266 -0.34 -5.03 -7.79
C THR A 266 0.87 -4.17 -7.52
N CYS A 267 1.26 -3.33 -8.50
CA CYS A 267 2.42 -2.45 -8.43
C CYS A 267 2.01 -1.04 -8.86
N LEU A 268 2.39 -0.06 -8.06
CA LEU A 268 2.36 1.36 -8.42
C LEU A 268 3.79 1.89 -8.44
N VAL A 269 4.10 2.73 -9.43
CA VAL A 269 5.36 3.47 -9.49
C VAL A 269 5.04 4.95 -9.61
N VAL A 270 5.64 5.76 -8.74
CA VAL A 270 5.56 7.23 -8.79
C VAL A 270 6.96 7.77 -9.04
N ARG A 271 7.14 8.53 -10.13
CA ARG A 271 8.43 9.14 -10.49
C ARG A 271 8.38 10.64 -10.30
N PHE A 272 9.42 11.15 -9.68
CA PHE A 272 9.58 12.58 -9.44
C PHE A 272 10.51 13.19 -10.51
N GLU A 273 10.07 14.31 -11.05
CA GLU A 273 10.86 15.11 -12.01
C GLU A 273 11.19 16.44 -11.31
N VAL A 274 12.44 16.61 -10.94
CA VAL A 274 12.92 17.92 -10.47
C VAL A 274 13.02 18.83 -11.69
N GLU A 275 12.25 19.92 -11.74
CA GLU A 275 12.49 20.94 -12.75
C GLU A 275 13.90 21.51 -12.52
N GLN A 276 14.79 21.26 -13.48
CA GLN A 276 16.06 21.98 -13.53
C GLN A 276 15.71 23.44 -13.78
N GLN A 277 15.88 24.28 -12.77
CA GLN A 277 15.88 25.72 -12.95
C GLN A 277 17.02 26.07 -13.93
N ASN A 278 16.62 26.40 -15.16
CA ASN A 278 17.53 26.99 -16.16
C ASN A 278 17.87 28.43 -15.79
#